data_556f4a89ee743b81593a692b6c7ce792
#
_entry.id   556f4a89ee743b81593a692b6c7ce792
#
_cell.length_a   1.000
_cell.length_b   1.000
_cell.length_c   1.000
_cell.angle_alpha   90.00
_cell.angle_beta   90.00
_cell.angle_gamma   90.00
#
_symmetry.space_group_name_H-M   'P 1'
#
loop_
_entity.id
_entity.type
_entity.pdbx_description
1 polymer ?
#
loop_
_entity_poly.entity_id
_entity_poly.type
_entity_poly.pdbx_seq_one_letter_code
_entity_poly.pdbx_strand_id
1 'polypeptide(L)'
;EIVKKRIDATNAQTEKLFGFAFTLNGKPTTPNALDEILRSSNDMNQRLAAWNSSKEVGKDLKDGLANLQALRNQSVTPLGYKDFFAYMASEYGMSSEEMLELTHSMINDVWPLYRELHTWARYELADKYKQPVPEYLPAHWLPNRWGQDWTALVNVEGMDIDPELKKQNAEWVVKKGEEFWMSLGFPALPASFYEKSSLYPAPPGADYSKNNHASAWHMNLDQDVRSLMSVEPNTEWWSTVLHELGHIYYYMSYSNPDVPYILRTGANRGYHEAFGTMIGLAS
;
A
#
# COMPACT_ATOMS: atom_id res chain seq x y z
N GLU A 1 -21.30 20.02 8.76
CA GLU A 1 -20.43 20.11 9.96
C GLU A 1 -19.74 18.76 10.26
N ILE A 2 -20.48 17.65 10.37
CA ILE A 2 -19.94 16.31 10.71
C ILE A 2 -18.90 15.81 9.68
N VAL A 3 -19.14 16.02 8.39
CA VAL A 3 -18.21 15.63 7.32
C VAL A 3 -16.87 16.34 7.47
N LYS A 4 -16.88 17.64 7.79
CA LYS A 4 -15.66 18.41 8.05
C LYS A 4 -14.89 17.83 9.24
N LYS A 5 -15.56 17.57 10.37
CA LYS A 5 -14.93 16.95 11.55
C LYS A 5 -14.30 15.58 11.22
N ARG A 6 -14.98 14.77 10.38
CA ARG A 6 -14.45 13.49 9.91
C ARG A 6 -13.19 13.66 9.05
N ILE A 7 -13.19 14.62 8.12
CA ILE A 7 -12.03 14.92 7.27
C ILE A 7 -10.86 15.41 8.14
N ASP A 8 -11.10 16.34 9.05
CA ASP A 8 -10.07 16.86 9.95
C ASP A 8 -9.48 15.73 10.82
N ALA A 9 -10.33 14.83 11.36
CA ALA A 9 -9.88 13.66 12.13
C ALA A 9 -9.11 12.66 11.26
N THR A 10 -9.50 12.44 10.00
CA THR A 10 -8.76 11.59 9.06
C THR A 10 -7.37 12.16 8.82
N ASN A 11 -7.27 13.44 8.51
CA ASN A 11 -6.00 14.11 8.26
C ASN A 11 -5.07 14.04 9.50
N ALA A 12 -5.62 14.30 10.69
CA ALA A 12 -4.86 14.20 11.93
C ALA A 12 -4.30 12.79 12.20
N GLN A 13 -5.05 11.71 11.86
CA GLN A 13 -4.54 10.34 11.95
C GLN A 13 -3.47 10.07 10.89
N THR A 14 -3.65 10.56 9.68
CA THR A 14 -2.67 10.44 8.60
C THR A 14 -1.36 11.13 8.95
N GLU A 15 -1.43 12.36 9.47
CA GLU A 15 -0.24 13.10 9.93
C GLU A 15 0.50 12.37 11.05
N LYS A 16 -0.22 11.83 12.05
CA LYS A 16 0.39 11.03 13.13
C LYS A 16 1.05 9.77 12.62
N LEU A 17 0.41 9.05 11.69
CA LEU A 17 0.92 7.79 11.17
C LEU A 17 2.19 8.00 10.33
N PHE A 18 2.14 8.92 9.39
CA PHE A 18 3.21 9.10 8.42
C PHE A 18 4.26 10.15 8.82
N GLY A 19 3.91 11.05 9.74
CA GLY A 19 4.83 11.99 10.36
C GLY A 19 5.58 11.43 11.58
N PHE A 20 5.33 10.17 11.97
CA PHE A 20 5.94 9.58 13.14
C PHE A 20 7.46 9.46 12.99
N ALA A 21 8.20 9.99 13.97
CA ALA A 21 9.66 9.92 14.01
C ALA A 21 10.12 8.59 14.62
N PHE A 22 10.42 7.61 13.76
CA PHE A 22 10.90 6.31 14.21
C PHE A 22 12.32 6.39 14.77
N THR A 23 12.60 5.55 15.76
CA THR A 23 13.95 5.36 16.29
C THR A 23 14.28 3.87 16.35
N LEU A 24 15.52 3.52 15.99
CA LEU A 24 16.04 2.16 16.11
C LEU A 24 17.28 2.20 16.99
N ASN A 25 17.25 1.49 18.11
CA ASN A 25 18.35 1.48 19.11
C ASN A 25 18.76 2.90 19.57
N GLY A 26 17.76 3.78 19.77
CA GLY A 26 17.95 5.16 20.21
C GLY A 26 18.43 6.13 19.12
N LYS A 27 18.52 5.72 17.87
CA LYS A 27 18.92 6.58 16.75
C LYS A 27 17.72 6.80 15.80
N PRO A 28 17.56 8.01 15.25
CA PRO A 28 16.54 8.26 14.23
C PRO A 28 16.68 7.29 13.06
N THR A 29 15.55 6.82 12.54
CA THR A 29 15.50 5.92 11.39
C THR A 29 14.30 6.25 10.49
N THR A 30 14.32 5.75 9.26
CA THR A 30 13.22 5.95 8.29
C THR A 30 12.38 4.69 8.14
N PRO A 31 11.12 4.80 7.70
CA PRO A 31 10.31 3.64 7.33
C PRO A 31 11.02 2.69 6.35
N ASN A 32 11.62 3.22 5.28
CA ASN A 32 12.36 2.41 4.29
C ASN A 32 13.53 1.64 4.92
N ALA A 33 14.25 2.25 5.87
CA ALA A 33 15.34 1.55 6.56
C ALA A 33 14.83 0.41 7.45
N LEU A 34 13.65 0.55 8.08
CA LEU A 34 13.01 -0.52 8.84
C LEU A 34 12.54 -1.65 7.92
N ASP A 35 11.96 -1.31 6.77
CA ASP A 35 11.53 -2.28 5.76
C ASP A 35 12.73 -3.06 5.19
N GLU A 36 13.83 -2.37 4.89
CA GLU A 36 15.06 -3.02 4.40
C GLU A 36 15.63 -4.03 5.41
N ILE A 37 15.63 -3.71 6.70
CA ILE A 37 16.07 -4.64 7.74
C ILE A 37 15.18 -5.90 7.76
N LEU A 38 13.87 -5.74 7.67
CA LEU A 38 12.95 -6.88 7.66
C LEU A 38 13.07 -7.71 6.38
N ARG A 39 13.44 -7.12 5.27
CA ARG A 39 13.63 -7.81 4.00
C ARG A 39 14.95 -8.58 3.94
N SER A 40 16.05 -7.97 4.36
CA SER A 40 17.39 -8.47 4.08
C SER A 40 18.16 -9.05 5.27
N SER A 41 17.89 -8.58 6.51
CA SER A 41 18.67 -9.01 7.67
C SER A 41 18.35 -10.45 8.11
N ASN A 42 19.40 -11.21 8.43
CA ASN A 42 19.28 -12.52 9.09
C ASN A 42 19.49 -12.45 10.61
N ASP A 43 19.80 -11.27 11.16
CA ASP A 43 19.92 -11.09 12.62
C ASP A 43 18.53 -10.92 13.24
N MET A 44 18.12 -11.93 14.02
CA MET A 44 16.81 -11.98 14.65
C MET A 44 16.56 -10.87 15.66
N ASN A 45 17.61 -10.41 16.37
CA ASN A 45 17.49 -9.30 17.31
C ASN A 45 17.29 -7.98 16.58
N GLN A 46 18.01 -7.79 15.48
CA GLN A 46 17.84 -6.60 14.63
C GLN A 46 16.45 -6.57 13.99
N ARG A 47 15.97 -7.70 13.48
CA ARG A 47 14.62 -7.85 12.94
C ARG A 47 13.55 -7.52 13.96
N LEU A 48 13.65 -8.11 15.17
CA LEU A 48 12.72 -7.85 16.26
C LEU A 48 12.73 -6.37 16.67
N ALA A 49 13.91 -5.77 16.77
CA ALA A 49 14.04 -4.34 17.11
C ALA A 49 13.40 -3.45 16.02
N ALA A 50 13.62 -3.75 14.73
CA ALA A 50 13.01 -3.02 13.63
C ALA A 50 11.46 -3.17 13.63
N TRP A 51 10.97 -4.39 13.83
CA TRP A 51 9.52 -4.64 13.89
C TRP A 51 8.88 -3.90 15.07
N ASN A 52 9.45 -4.00 16.28
CA ASN A 52 8.96 -3.28 17.46
C ASN A 52 8.95 -1.78 17.23
N SER A 53 10.04 -1.20 16.71
CA SER A 53 10.12 0.21 16.36
C SER A 53 8.98 0.62 15.42
N SER A 54 8.71 -0.19 14.41
CA SER A 54 7.65 0.08 13.43
C SER A 54 6.24 0.12 14.03
N LYS A 55 6.02 -0.45 15.23
CA LYS A 55 4.72 -0.52 15.91
C LYS A 55 4.52 0.57 16.98
N GLU A 56 5.56 1.32 17.32
CA GLU A 56 5.47 2.36 18.36
C GLU A 56 4.42 3.43 18.04
N VAL A 57 4.25 3.78 16.75
CA VAL A 57 3.24 4.74 16.31
C VAL A 57 1.81 4.34 16.69
N GLY A 58 1.55 3.05 16.89
CA GLY A 58 0.21 2.56 17.25
C GLY A 58 -0.33 3.12 18.55
N LYS A 59 0.54 3.46 19.49
CA LYS A 59 0.16 4.07 20.78
C LYS A 59 -0.49 5.43 20.59
N ASP A 60 0.03 6.22 19.65
CA ASP A 60 -0.44 7.59 19.38
C ASP A 60 -1.72 7.60 18.50
N LEU A 61 -2.02 6.47 17.85
CA LEU A 61 -3.17 6.38 16.92
C LEU A 61 -4.46 5.92 17.60
N LYS A 62 -4.38 5.13 18.66
CA LYS A 62 -5.50 4.35 19.22
C LYS A 62 -6.74 5.20 19.51
N ASP A 63 -6.59 6.26 20.28
CA ASP A 63 -7.73 7.10 20.70
C ASP A 63 -8.32 7.89 19.53
N GLY A 64 -7.46 8.38 18.64
CA GLY A 64 -7.87 9.07 17.43
C GLY A 64 -8.60 8.17 16.44
N LEU A 65 -8.23 6.90 16.34
CA LEU A 65 -8.95 5.91 15.52
C LEU A 65 -10.35 5.62 16.09
N ALA A 66 -10.50 5.50 17.41
CA ALA A 66 -11.80 5.33 18.04
C ALA A 66 -12.72 6.55 17.78
N ASN A 67 -12.19 7.77 17.90
CA ASN A 67 -12.91 8.99 17.54
C ASN A 67 -13.29 9.02 16.05
N LEU A 68 -12.37 8.66 15.17
CA LEU A 68 -12.63 8.62 13.72
C LEU A 68 -13.71 7.61 13.36
N GLN A 69 -13.74 6.43 14.00
CA GLN A 69 -14.81 5.45 13.84
C GLN A 69 -16.19 6.05 14.20
N ALA A 70 -16.27 6.72 15.36
CA ALA A 70 -17.51 7.38 15.79
C ALA A 70 -17.97 8.45 14.77
N LEU A 71 -17.06 9.30 14.30
CA LEU A 71 -17.36 10.34 13.31
C LEU A 71 -17.78 9.75 11.95
N ARG A 72 -17.16 8.65 11.53
CA ARG A 72 -17.55 7.92 10.31
C ARG A 72 -18.99 7.43 10.41
N ASN A 73 -19.34 6.75 11.50
CA ASN A 73 -20.71 6.25 11.71
C ASN A 73 -21.73 7.40 11.79
N GLN A 74 -21.44 8.44 12.56
CA GLN A 74 -22.30 9.64 12.64
C GLN A 74 -22.52 10.31 11.27
N SER A 75 -21.56 10.24 10.37
CA SER A 75 -21.69 10.91 9.06
C SER A 75 -22.65 10.20 8.11
N VAL A 76 -22.96 8.91 8.32
CA VAL A 76 -23.78 8.08 7.42
C VAL A 76 -25.11 7.65 8.02
N THR A 77 -25.27 7.66 9.36
CA THR A 77 -26.52 7.33 10.03
C THR A 77 -27.71 8.18 9.57
N PRO A 78 -27.56 9.52 9.39
CA PRO A 78 -28.65 10.34 8.85
C PRO A 78 -29.03 10.01 7.40
N LEU A 79 -28.19 9.28 6.68
CA LEU A 79 -28.45 8.82 5.32
C LEU A 79 -29.16 7.45 5.28
N GLY A 80 -29.46 6.86 6.45
CA GLY A 80 -30.14 5.58 6.58
C GLY A 80 -29.23 4.36 6.68
N TYR A 81 -27.90 4.55 6.73
CA TYR A 81 -26.97 3.44 6.91
C TYR A 81 -26.77 3.11 8.40
N LYS A 82 -26.66 1.83 8.71
CA LYS A 82 -26.40 1.32 10.06
C LYS A 82 -25.05 1.82 10.62
N ASP A 83 -24.03 1.80 9.78
CA ASP A 83 -22.66 2.21 10.10
C ASP A 83 -21.90 2.55 8.81
N PHE A 84 -20.65 3.00 8.97
CA PHE A 84 -19.82 3.39 7.83
C PHE A 84 -19.43 2.21 6.94
N PHE A 85 -19.35 0.99 7.49
CA PHE A 85 -19.07 -0.21 6.69
C PHE A 85 -20.23 -0.52 5.73
N ALA A 86 -21.48 -0.43 6.22
CA ALA A 86 -22.67 -0.61 5.37
C ALA A 86 -22.74 0.42 4.24
N TYR A 87 -22.35 1.68 4.53
CA TYR A 87 -22.22 2.72 3.51
C TYR A 87 -21.18 2.35 2.45
N MET A 88 -19.99 1.92 2.86
CA MET A 88 -18.92 1.54 1.92
C MET A 88 -19.28 0.29 1.10
N ALA A 89 -19.94 -0.70 1.71
CA ALA A 89 -20.41 -1.89 1.00
C ALA A 89 -21.43 -1.54 -0.09
N SER A 90 -22.29 -0.54 0.16
CA SER A 90 -23.29 -0.09 -0.82
C SER A 90 -22.69 0.48 -2.12
N GLU A 91 -21.45 0.97 -2.09
CA GLU A 91 -20.72 1.42 -3.29
C GLU A 91 -20.43 0.27 -4.27
N TYR A 92 -20.45 -0.97 -3.78
CA TYR A 92 -20.32 -2.19 -4.59
C TYR A 92 -21.68 -2.80 -5.00
N GLY A 93 -22.78 -2.14 -4.65
CA GLY A 93 -24.12 -2.68 -4.85
C GLY A 93 -24.46 -3.86 -3.94
N MET A 94 -23.80 -3.96 -2.79
CA MET A 94 -23.92 -5.07 -1.83
C MET A 94 -24.38 -4.58 -0.46
N SER A 95 -25.09 -5.44 0.27
CA SER A 95 -25.26 -5.31 1.72
C SER A 95 -23.97 -5.68 2.46
N SER A 96 -23.91 -5.36 3.77
CA SER A 96 -22.79 -5.78 4.62
C SER A 96 -22.67 -7.30 4.69
N GLU A 97 -23.80 -7.98 4.75
CA GLU A 97 -23.92 -9.43 4.82
C GLU A 97 -23.39 -10.08 3.54
N GLU A 98 -23.82 -9.61 2.37
CA GLU A 98 -23.36 -10.10 1.06
C GLU A 98 -21.85 -9.87 0.88
N MET A 99 -21.33 -8.71 1.31
CA MET A 99 -19.89 -8.44 1.27
C MET A 99 -19.09 -9.41 2.15
N LEU A 100 -19.59 -9.71 3.36
CA LEU A 100 -18.95 -10.67 4.27
C LEU A 100 -19.02 -12.10 3.72
N GLU A 101 -20.16 -12.52 3.17
CA GLU A 101 -20.32 -13.83 2.53
C GLU A 101 -19.36 -14.01 1.36
N LEU A 102 -19.26 -13.02 0.47
CA LEU A 102 -18.30 -13.02 -0.64
C LEU A 102 -16.85 -13.15 -0.14
N THR A 103 -16.47 -12.36 0.86
CA THR A 103 -15.14 -12.39 1.43
C THR A 103 -14.82 -13.75 2.08
N HIS A 104 -15.77 -14.32 2.83
CA HIS A 104 -15.61 -15.65 3.42
C HIS A 104 -15.52 -16.76 2.36
N SER A 105 -16.28 -16.66 1.27
CA SER A 105 -16.18 -17.62 0.16
C SER A 105 -14.77 -17.58 -0.45
N MET A 106 -14.26 -16.40 -0.76
CA MET A 106 -12.90 -16.23 -1.30
C MET A 106 -11.81 -16.80 -0.36
N ILE A 107 -11.95 -16.57 0.96
CA ILE A 107 -11.04 -17.15 1.95
C ILE A 107 -11.11 -18.66 1.94
N ASN A 108 -12.30 -19.23 1.93
CA ASN A 108 -12.50 -20.68 1.94
C ASN A 108 -11.92 -21.34 0.70
N ASP A 109 -12.03 -20.71 -0.48
CA ASP A 109 -11.51 -21.22 -1.74
C ASP A 109 -9.97 -21.33 -1.72
N VAL A 110 -9.27 -20.37 -1.09
CA VAL A 110 -7.80 -20.38 -1.01
C VAL A 110 -7.26 -21.02 0.27
N TRP A 111 -8.13 -21.34 1.24
CA TRP A 111 -7.73 -21.82 2.57
C TRP A 111 -6.87 -23.09 2.55
N PRO A 112 -7.17 -24.11 1.73
CA PRO A 112 -6.33 -25.30 1.66
C PRO A 112 -4.90 -24.98 1.23
N LEU A 113 -4.74 -24.17 0.19
CA LEU A 113 -3.43 -23.72 -0.30
C LEU A 113 -2.71 -22.86 0.76
N TYR A 114 -3.42 -21.94 1.40
CA TYR A 114 -2.84 -21.08 2.43
C TYR A 114 -2.30 -21.88 3.62
N ARG A 115 -3.00 -22.91 4.06
CA ARG A 115 -2.57 -23.79 5.15
C ARG A 115 -1.25 -24.49 4.83
N GLU A 116 -1.12 -25.03 3.62
CA GLU A 116 0.10 -25.69 3.17
C GLU A 116 1.25 -24.68 3.08
N LEU A 117 1.01 -23.54 2.46
CA LEU A 117 1.99 -22.46 2.34
C LEU A 117 2.44 -21.96 3.72
N HIS A 118 1.51 -21.73 4.64
CA HIS A 118 1.82 -21.29 6.00
C HIS A 118 2.64 -22.35 6.77
N THR A 119 2.28 -23.62 6.61
CA THR A 119 3.02 -24.72 7.22
C THR A 119 4.44 -24.78 6.67
N TRP A 120 4.60 -24.77 5.35
CA TRP A 120 5.89 -24.72 4.70
C TRP A 120 6.74 -23.54 5.20
N ALA A 121 6.18 -22.32 5.22
CA ALA A 121 6.88 -21.12 5.67
C ALA A 121 7.38 -21.21 7.12
N ARG A 122 6.64 -21.88 8.02
CA ARG A 122 7.07 -22.12 9.40
C ARG A 122 8.36 -22.94 9.46
N TYR A 123 8.46 -23.99 8.64
CA TYR A 123 9.63 -24.85 8.59
C TYR A 123 10.82 -24.16 7.92
N GLU A 124 10.60 -23.50 6.78
CA GLU A 124 11.65 -22.77 6.06
C GLU A 124 12.26 -21.64 6.91
N LEU A 125 11.43 -20.85 7.56
CA LEU A 125 11.90 -19.76 8.41
C LEU A 125 12.58 -20.28 9.68
N ALA A 126 12.10 -21.37 10.26
CA ALA A 126 12.75 -22.00 11.40
C ALA A 126 14.15 -22.49 11.03
N ASP A 127 14.31 -23.11 9.86
CA ASP A 127 15.64 -23.53 9.37
C ASP A 127 16.51 -22.32 9.01
N LYS A 128 15.99 -21.35 8.29
CA LYS A 128 16.70 -20.11 7.93
C LYS A 128 17.27 -19.40 9.15
N TYR A 129 16.48 -19.28 10.22
CA TYR A 129 16.87 -18.55 11.42
C TYR A 129 17.45 -19.45 12.52
N LYS A 130 17.60 -20.74 12.27
CA LYS A 130 18.10 -21.75 13.24
C LYS A 130 17.32 -21.72 14.56
N GLN A 131 16.00 -21.67 14.46
CA GLN A 131 15.06 -21.65 15.57
C GLN A 131 14.17 -22.89 15.56
N PRO A 132 13.57 -23.29 16.69
CA PRO A 132 12.52 -24.30 16.70
C PRO A 132 11.34 -23.88 15.82
N VAL A 133 10.66 -24.84 15.18
CA VAL A 133 9.45 -24.57 14.40
C VAL A 133 8.37 -24.00 15.32
N PRO A 134 7.90 -22.77 15.07
CA PRO A 134 6.92 -22.14 15.94
C PRO A 134 5.50 -22.64 15.66
N GLU A 135 4.61 -22.60 16.65
CA GLU A 135 3.17 -22.85 16.43
C GLU A 135 2.55 -21.69 15.61
N TYR A 136 2.88 -20.46 15.96
CA TYR A 136 2.50 -19.25 15.24
C TYR A 136 3.74 -18.55 14.72
N LEU A 137 3.70 -18.09 13.44
CA LEU A 137 4.80 -17.35 12.85
C LEU A 137 5.03 -16.03 13.61
N PRO A 138 6.21 -15.80 14.19
CA PRO A 138 6.54 -14.50 14.76
C PRO A 138 6.57 -13.45 13.64
N ALA A 139 5.85 -12.33 13.84
CA ALA A 139 5.68 -11.33 12.79
C ALA A 139 7.01 -10.74 12.28
N HIS A 140 8.04 -10.62 13.14
CA HIS A 140 9.36 -10.14 12.76
C HIS A 140 10.20 -11.15 11.94
N TRP A 141 9.71 -12.38 11.75
CA TRP A 141 10.34 -13.34 10.81
C TRP A 141 9.94 -13.07 9.37
N LEU A 142 8.82 -12.40 9.16
CA LEU A 142 8.33 -12.06 7.84
C LEU A 142 9.08 -10.85 7.25
N PRO A 143 9.22 -10.76 5.93
CA PRO A 143 10.04 -9.74 5.27
C PRO A 143 9.36 -8.36 5.19
N ASN A 144 8.16 -8.22 5.72
CA ASN A 144 7.35 -7.01 5.61
C ASN A 144 6.74 -6.61 6.95
N ARG A 145 6.69 -5.32 7.29
CA ARG A 145 6.12 -4.80 8.55
C ARG A 145 4.65 -5.20 8.76
N TRP A 146 3.92 -5.42 7.68
CA TRP A 146 2.50 -5.75 7.68
C TRP A 146 2.24 -7.25 7.57
N GLY A 147 3.28 -8.06 7.33
CA GLY A 147 3.18 -9.52 7.15
C GLY A 147 2.44 -9.94 5.87
N GLN A 148 2.32 -9.04 4.89
CA GLN A 148 1.56 -9.24 3.67
C GLN A 148 2.38 -9.80 2.52
N ASP A 149 3.66 -9.43 2.43
CA ASP A 149 4.57 -9.90 1.40
C ASP A 149 5.41 -11.07 1.92
N TRP A 150 5.28 -12.21 1.25
CA TRP A 150 5.98 -13.45 1.54
C TRP A 150 6.93 -13.87 0.43
N THR A 151 7.07 -13.09 -0.62
CA THR A 151 7.89 -13.40 -1.79
C THR A 151 9.35 -13.66 -1.44
N ALA A 152 9.91 -12.90 -0.50
CA ALA A 152 11.29 -13.11 -0.03
C ALA A 152 11.51 -14.42 0.78
N LEU A 153 10.45 -15.17 1.06
CA LEU A 153 10.57 -16.52 1.68
C LEU A 153 10.78 -17.61 0.63
N VAL A 154 10.38 -17.36 -0.60
CA VAL A 154 10.42 -18.32 -1.68
C VAL A 154 11.66 -18.08 -2.51
N ASN A 155 12.65 -18.95 -2.39
CA ASN A 155 13.77 -18.97 -3.33
C ASN A 155 13.32 -19.74 -4.58
N VAL A 156 12.65 -19.05 -5.50
CA VAL A 156 12.30 -19.64 -6.80
C VAL A 156 13.56 -19.60 -7.65
N GLU A 157 13.89 -20.75 -8.27
CA GLU A 157 14.86 -20.77 -9.38
C GLU A 157 14.29 -19.94 -10.52
N GLY A 158 14.47 -18.64 -10.45
CA GLY A 158 13.97 -17.65 -11.37
C GLY A 158 14.92 -16.48 -11.47
N MET A 159 14.60 -15.58 -12.36
CA MET A 159 15.41 -14.40 -12.59
C MET A 159 15.22 -13.42 -11.42
N ASP A 160 16.19 -13.35 -10.51
CA ASP A 160 16.26 -12.23 -9.56
C ASP A 160 16.67 -10.98 -10.35
N ILE A 161 15.74 -10.05 -10.53
CA ILE A 161 15.98 -8.80 -11.27
C ILE A 161 16.48 -7.66 -10.37
N ASP A 162 16.48 -7.83 -9.07
CA ASP A 162 16.97 -6.80 -8.10
C ASP A 162 18.42 -6.36 -8.40
N PRO A 163 19.38 -7.26 -8.70
CA PRO A 163 20.73 -6.85 -9.05
C PRO A 163 20.82 -5.95 -10.30
N GLU A 164 19.91 -6.13 -11.25
CA GLU A 164 19.83 -5.29 -12.45
C GLU A 164 19.14 -3.96 -12.16
N LEU A 165 18.04 -3.99 -11.39
CA LEU A 165 17.35 -2.76 -10.99
C LEU A 165 18.24 -1.85 -10.14
N LYS A 166 19.03 -2.40 -9.22
CA LYS A 166 19.98 -1.65 -8.39
C LYS A 166 21.09 -0.93 -9.17
N LYS A 167 21.29 -1.26 -10.44
CA LYS A 167 22.20 -0.50 -11.34
C LYS A 167 21.55 0.76 -11.91
N GLN A 168 20.23 0.89 -11.77
CA GLN A 168 19.44 2.01 -12.27
C GLN A 168 19.18 3.03 -11.14
N ASN A 169 18.52 4.13 -11.50
CA ASN A 169 18.03 5.09 -10.52
C ASN A 169 16.49 5.06 -10.45
N ALA A 170 15.93 5.75 -9.47
CA ALA A 170 14.48 5.79 -9.24
C ALA A 170 13.72 6.43 -10.42
N GLU A 171 14.32 7.44 -11.08
CA GLU A 171 13.73 8.08 -12.25
C GLU A 171 13.58 7.09 -13.41
N TRP A 172 14.58 6.22 -13.60
CA TRP A 172 14.52 5.17 -14.61
C TRP A 172 13.36 4.21 -14.33
N VAL A 173 13.14 3.81 -13.07
CA VAL A 173 12.04 2.90 -12.69
C VAL A 173 10.69 3.51 -13.08
N VAL A 174 10.45 4.79 -12.73
CA VAL A 174 9.19 5.47 -13.07
C VAL A 174 9.01 5.59 -14.59
N LYS A 175 10.08 5.97 -15.30
CA LYS A 175 10.02 6.11 -16.76
C LYS A 175 9.79 4.79 -17.47
N LYS A 176 10.40 3.72 -17.02
CA LYS A 176 10.18 2.37 -17.58
C LYS A 176 8.78 1.85 -17.27
N GLY A 177 8.23 2.18 -16.10
CA GLY A 177 6.82 1.93 -15.78
C GLY A 177 5.89 2.64 -16.77
N GLU A 178 6.11 3.92 -17.06
CA GLU A 178 5.36 4.66 -18.10
C GLU A 178 5.49 3.99 -19.48
N GLU A 179 6.72 3.67 -19.90
CA GLU A 179 6.96 3.01 -21.18
C GLU A 179 6.23 1.67 -21.31
N PHE A 180 6.15 0.90 -20.22
CA PHE A 180 5.38 -0.35 -20.18
C PHE A 180 3.88 -0.07 -20.42
N TRP A 181 3.28 0.89 -19.71
CA TRP A 181 1.89 1.27 -19.93
C TRP A 181 1.63 1.79 -21.35
N MET A 182 2.56 2.59 -21.89
CA MET A 182 2.48 3.06 -23.29
C MET A 182 2.54 1.89 -24.28
N SER A 183 3.30 0.84 -24.00
CA SER A 183 3.37 -0.36 -24.84
C SER A 183 2.04 -1.12 -24.92
N LEU A 184 1.18 -0.95 -23.91
CA LEU A 184 -0.18 -1.49 -23.90
C LEU A 184 -1.21 -0.59 -24.62
N GLY A 185 -0.77 0.55 -25.17
CA GLY A 185 -1.62 1.48 -25.92
C GLY A 185 -2.13 2.67 -25.12
N PHE A 186 -1.67 2.87 -23.89
CA PHE A 186 -2.02 4.07 -23.12
C PHE A 186 -1.19 5.27 -23.58
N PRO A 187 -1.69 6.51 -23.40
CA PRO A 187 -0.94 7.71 -23.78
C PRO A 187 0.24 7.97 -22.83
N ALA A 188 1.18 8.82 -23.26
CA ALA A 188 2.19 9.33 -22.34
C ALA A 188 1.55 10.11 -21.18
N LEU A 189 2.17 10.05 -20.01
CA LEU A 189 1.76 10.82 -18.84
C LEU A 189 1.89 12.33 -19.13
N PRO A 190 0.96 13.17 -18.64
CA PRO A 190 1.08 14.61 -18.82
C PRO A 190 2.33 15.14 -18.07
N ALA A 191 2.99 16.16 -18.63
CA ALA A 191 4.17 16.77 -17.98
C ALA A 191 3.87 17.19 -16.53
N SER A 192 2.64 17.67 -16.28
CA SER A 192 2.16 18.03 -14.94
C SER A 192 2.20 16.88 -13.92
N PHE A 193 2.15 15.61 -14.36
CA PHE A 193 2.31 14.47 -13.47
C PHE A 193 3.70 14.51 -12.83
N TYR A 194 4.76 14.65 -13.63
CA TYR A 194 6.13 14.71 -13.13
C TYR A 194 6.41 15.98 -12.32
N GLU A 195 5.85 17.10 -12.73
CA GLU A 195 6.06 18.40 -12.06
C GLU A 195 5.39 18.48 -10.68
N LYS A 196 4.23 17.82 -10.52
CA LYS A 196 3.38 17.99 -9.34
C LYS A 196 3.36 16.77 -8.41
N SER A 197 3.84 15.61 -8.86
CA SER A 197 3.92 14.40 -8.04
C SER A 197 5.12 14.44 -7.10
N SER A 198 5.04 13.68 -6.01
CA SER A 198 6.14 13.45 -5.09
C SER A 198 6.58 11.98 -5.23
N LEU A 199 7.53 11.71 -6.13
CA LEU A 199 7.83 10.35 -6.59
C LEU A 199 8.98 9.67 -5.83
N TYR A 200 9.89 10.44 -5.22
CA TYR A 200 11.15 9.93 -4.66
C TYR A 200 11.22 10.09 -3.15
N PRO A 201 12.07 9.34 -2.44
CA PRO A 201 12.27 9.49 -1.01
C PRO A 201 12.62 10.93 -0.62
N ALA A 202 12.34 11.29 0.64
CA ALA A 202 12.83 12.55 1.18
C ALA A 202 14.37 12.57 1.11
N PRO A 203 14.99 13.71 0.70
CA PRO A 203 16.43 13.80 0.61
C PRO A 203 17.07 13.62 1.99
N PRO A 204 18.31 13.11 2.06
CA PRO A 204 19.05 13.02 3.30
C PRO A 204 19.12 14.39 4.01
N GLY A 205 18.76 14.40 5.30
CA GLY A 205 18.76 15.64 6.11
C GLY A 205 17.50 16.51 5.94
N ALA A 206 16.46 16.03 5.28
CA ALA A 206 15.18 16.72 5.25
C ALA A 206 14.64 16.96 6.68
N ASP A 207 14.03 18.10 6.91
CA ASP A 207 13.40 18.51 8.17
C ASP A 207 11.95 18.04 8.32
N TYR A 208 11.52 17.15 7.44
CA TYR A 208 10.18 16.55 7.42
C TYR A 208 10.22 15.04 7.22
N SER A 209 9.20 14.36 7.71
CA SER A 209 8.94 12.94 7.41
C SER A 209 8.05 12.82 6.18
N LYS A 210 8.42 11.92 5.26
CA LYS A 210 7.62 11.63 4.08
C LYS A 210 6.92 10.28 4.23
N ASN A 211 5.63 10.24 3.88
CA ASN A 211 4.90 8.99 3.74
C ASN A 211 5.52 8.14 2.61
N ASN A 212 5.97 6.93 2.93
CA ASN A 212 6.48 5.98 1.96
C ASN A 212 5.42 4.99 1.45
N HIS A 213 4.19 5.07 1.94
CA HIS A 213 3.07 4.32 1.36
C HIS A 213 2.65 5.01 0.06
N ALA A 214 2.75 4.28 -1.05
CA ALA A 214 2.40 4.80 -2.36
C ALA A 214 0.90 5.13 -2.45
N SER A 215 0.56 6.14 -3.25
CA SER A 215 -0.83 6.50 -3.52
C SER A 215 -0.94 7.35 -4.77
N ALA A 216 -2.06 7.21 -5.47
CA ALA A 216 -2.42 8.00 -6.63
C ALA A 216 -3.61 8.92 -6.33
N TRP A 217 -3.64 10.08 -6.96
CA TRP A 217 -4.58 11.16 -6.66
C TRP A 217 -5.15 11.78 -7.94
N HIS A 218 -6.47 11.91 -7.99
CA HIS A 218 -7.20 12.65 -9.03
C HIS A 218 -7.64 13.99 -8.44
N MET A 219 -6.91 15.05 -8.76
CA MET A 219 -7.05 16.33 -8.06
C MET A 219 -8.24 17.17 -8.50
N ASN A 220 -8.66 17.05 -9.75
CA ASN A 220 -9.67 17.91 -10.34
C ASN A 220 -10.71 17.22 -11.21
N LEU A 221 -10.81 15.89 -11.17
CA LEU A 221 -11.66 15.06 -12.04
C LEU A 221 -11.45 15.35 -13.56
N ASP A 222 -10.24 15.79 -13.91
CA ASP A 222 -9.78 16.03 -15.27
C ASP A 222 -8.33 15.50 -15.40
N GLN A 223 -7.36 16.25 -15.90
CA GLN A 223 -6.01 15.78 -16.18
C GLN A 223 -4.98 16.11 -15.08
N ASP A 224 -5.37 16.71 -13.98
CA ASP A 224 -4.46 16.87 -12.83
C ASP A 224 -4.43 15.60 -11.99
N VAL A 225 -3.58 14.67 -12.43
CA VAL A 225 -3.33 13.39 -11.79
C VAL A 225 -1.93 13.41 -11.16
N ARG A 226 -1.78 12.86 -9.95
CA ARG A 226 -0.53 12.90 -9.18
C ARG A 226 -0.32 11.60 -8.44
N SER A 227 0.96 11.26 -8.18
CA SER A 227 1.35 10.17 -7.28
C SER A 227 2.22 10.67 -6.14
N LEU A 228 2.03 10.09 -4.96
CA LEU A 228 2.92 10.16 -3.83
C LEU A 228 3.61 8.80 -3.69
N MET A 229 4.91 8.75 -3.91
CA MET A 229 5.70 7.52 -3.84
C MET A 229 7.06 7.82 -3.18
N SER A 230 7.81 6.77 -2.85
CA SER A 230 9.20 6.87 -2.39
C SER A 230 10.04 5.83 -3.12
N VAL A 231 10.07 5.97 -4.46
CA VAL A 231 10.62 4.98 -5.39
C VAL A 231 12.10 4.75 -5.16
N GLU A 232 12.46 3.48 -5.01
CA GLU A 232 13.83 2.97 -4.99
C GLU A 232 14.00 1.91 -6.09
N PRO A 233 15.21 1.71 -6.65
CA PRO A 233 15.41 0.78 -7.75
C PRO A 233 15.47 -0.67 -7.24
N ASN A 234 14.30 -1.26 -6.97
CA ASN A 234 14.13 -2.65 -6.55
C ASN A 234 12.80 -3.22 -7.06
N THR A 235 12.60 -4.52 -6.96
CA THR A 235 11.42 -5.24 -7.46
C THR A 235 10.14 -4.79 -6.76
N GLU A 236 10.18 -4.49 -5.47
CA GLU A 236 9.02 -4.01 -4.72
C GLU A 236 8.51 -2.69 -5.31
N TRP A 237 9.40 -1.73 -5.52
CA TRP A 237 9.04 -0.44 -6.11
C TRP A 237 8.74 -0.52 -7.60
N TRP A 238 9.33 -1.47 -8.34
CA TRP A 238 8.92 -1.76 -9.71
C TRP A 238 7.44 -2.12 -9.77
N SER A 239 7.02 -3.11 -9.00
CA SER A 239 5.61 -3.53 -8.91
C SER A 239 4.69 -2.41 -8.43
N THR A 240 5.12 -1.67 -7.38
CA THR A 240 4.36 -0.55 -6.83
C THR A 240 4.16 0.59 -7.85
N VAL A 241 5.19 0.97 -8.57
CA VAL A 241 5.09 2.00 -9.63
C VAL A 241 4.08 1.59 -10.69
N LEU A 242 4.10 0.35 -11.15
CA LEU A 242 3.14 -0.14 -12.14
C LEU A 242 1.71 -0.12 -11.62
N HIS A 243 1.51 -0.50 -10.36
CA HIS A 243 0.20 -0.44 -9.70
C HIS A 243 -0.31 1.01 -9.60
N GLU A 244 0.49 1.93 -9.10
CA GLU A 244 0.10 3.34 -8.95
C GLU A 244 -0.15 4.02 -10.30
N LEU A 245 0.65 3.72 -11.31
CA LEU A 245 0.38 4.17 -12.67
C LEU A 245 -0.93 3.60 -13.22
N GLY A 246 -1.34 2.41 -12.79
CA GLY A 246 -2.66 1.86 -13.10
C GLY A 246 -3.79 2.78 -12.62
N HIS A 247 -3.71 3.26 -11.38
CA HIS A 247 -4.65 4.26 -10.87
C HIS A 247 -4.62 5.54 -11.72
N ILE A 248 -3.43 6.03 -12.06
CA ILE A 248 -3.27 7.25 -12.87
C ILE A 248 -3.93 7.10 -14.25
N TYR A 249 -3.64 6.01 -14.95
CA TYR A 249 -4.22 5.74 -16.27
C TYR A 249 -5.73 5.54 -16.21
N TYR A 250 -6.25 4.93 -15.14
CA TYR A 250 -7.69 4.81 -14.96
C TYR A 250 -8.33 6.17 -14.70
N TYR A 251 -7.73 7.04 -13.86
CA TYR A 251 -8.17 8.44 -13.71
C TYR A 251 -8.24 9.17 -15.05
N MET A 252 -7.18 9.10 -15.85
CA MET A 252 -7.13 9.72 -17.18
C MET A 252 -8.21 9.17 -18.11
N SER A 253 -8.49 7.87 -18.05
CA SER A 253 -9.44 7.20 -18.94
C SER A 253 -10.89 7.63 -18.69
N TYR A 254 -11.30 7.84 -17.46
CA TYR A 254 -12.66 8.30 -17.16
C TYR A 254 -12.80 9.83 -17.06
N SER A 255 -11.71 10.59 -17.19
CA SER A 255 -11.72 12.06 -17.31
C SER A 255 -12.10 12.54 -18.71
N ASN A 256 -13.04 11.86 -19.35
CA ASN A 256 -13.50 12.22 -20.69
C ASN A 256 -14.33 13.52 -20.62
N PRO A 257 -13.96 14.60 -21.37
CA PRO A 257 -14.69 15.85 -21.37
C PRO A 257 -16.15 15.73 -21.83
N ASP A 258 -16.48 14.70 -22.62
CA ASP A 258 -17.85 14.44 -23.09
C ASP A 258 -18.75 13.83 -21.98
N VAL A 259 -18.16 13.39 -20.88
CA VAL A 259 -18.88 12.88 -19.70
C VAL A 259 -19.14 14.02 -18.72
N PRO A 260 -20.38 14.17 -18.21
CA PRO A 260 -20.66 15.13 -17.16
C PRO A 260 -19.68 15.01 -15.99
N TYR A 261 -19.18 16.15 -15.49
CA TYR A 261 -18.14 16.20 -14.47
C TYR A 261 -18.41 15.30 -13.27
N ILE A 262 -19.65 15.28 -12.77
CA ILE A 262 -20.06 14.47 -11.62
C ILE A 262 -19.98 12.95 -11.87
N LEU A 263 -19.95 12.52 -13.11
CA LEU A 263 -19.88 11.10 -13.51
C LEU A 263 -18.45 10.66 -13.86
N ARG A 264 -17.47 11.55 -13.78
CA ARG A 264 -16.05 11.23 -14.02
C ARG A 264 -15.44 10.54 -12.81
N THR A 265 -15.95 9.36 -12.49
CA THR A 265 -15.51 8.52 -11.36
C THR A 265 -15.31 7.07 -11.80
N GLY A 266 -14.44 6.34 -11.11
CA GLY A 266 -14.27 4.91 -11.33
C GLY A 266 -15.52 4.11 -10.94
N ALA A 267 -15.60 2.86 -11.39
CA ALA A 267 -16.72 1.96 -11.11
C ALA A 267 -16.91 1.74 -9.60
N ASN A 268 -15.85 1.33 -8.94
CA ASN A 268 -15.73 1.25 -7.48
C ASN A 268 -14.24 1.13 -7.09
N ARG A 269 -13.94 1.20 -5.79
CA ARG A 269 -12.57 1.14 -5.31
C ARG A 269 -11.89 -0.20 -5.59
N GLY A 270 -12.59 -1.31 -5.43
CA GLY A 270 -12.03 -2.66 -5.70
C GLY A 270 -11.63 -2.84 -7.16
N TYR A 271 -12.42 -2.32 -8.10
CA TYR A 271 -12.05 -2.33 -9.52
C TYR A 271 -10.84 -1.45 -9.80
N HIS A 272 -10.75 -0.31 -9.13
CA HIS A 272 -9.61 0.60 -9.24
C HIS A 272 -8.30 -0.06 -8.79
N GLU A 273 -8.34 -0.78 -7.66
CA GLU A 273 -7.21 -1.56 -7.13
C GLU A 273 -6.86 -2.74 -8.05
N ALA A 274 -7.89 -3.47 -8.51
CA ALA A 274 -7.70 -4.62 -9.39
C ALA A 274 -7.03 -4.26 -10.71
N PHE A 275 -7.36 -3.10 -11.29
CA PHE A 275 -6.80 -2.65 -12.54
C PHE A 275 -5.28 -2.45 -12.45
N GLY A 276 -4.79 -1.76 -11.40
CA GLY A 276 -3.35 -1.59 -11.16
C GLY A 276 -2.64 -2.92 -10.88
N THR A 277 -3.22 -3.76 -10.03
CA THR A 277 -2.63 -5.06 -9.68
C THR A 277 -2.56 -6.02 -10.87
N MET A 278 -3.63 -6.12 -11.64
CA MET A 278 -3.72 -7.05 -12.78
C MET A 278 -2.66 -6.73 -13.86
N ILE A 279 -2.49 -5.46 -14.18
CA ILE A 279 -1.50 -5.03 -15.17
C ILE A 279 -0.07 -5.19 -14.62
N GLY A 280 0.15 -4.85 -13.35
CA GLY A 280 1.43 -5.04 -12.68
C GLY A 280 1.90 -6.51 -12.66
N LEU A 281 0.97 -7.47 -12.57
CA LEU A 281 1.29 -8.91 -12.66
C LEU A 281 1.72 -9.38 -14.06
N ALA A 282 1.46 -8.59 -15.09
CA ALA A 282 1.82 -8.92 -16.48
C ALA A 282 3.19 -8.32 -16.90
N SER A 283 3.86 -7.59 -16.02
CA SER A 283 5.11 -6.87 -16.28
C SER A 283 6.37 -7.69 -16.10
#